data_8c80ede9bc450aba5dffd64be9194d94
#
_entry.id   8c80ede9bc450aba5dffd64be9194d94
#
_cell.length_a   1.000
_cell.length_b   1.000
_cell.length_c   1.000
_cell.angle_alpha   90.00
_cell.angle_beta   90.00
_cell.angle_gamma   90.00
#
_symmetry.space_group_name_H-M   'P 1'
#
loop_
_entity.id
_entity.type
_entity.pdbx_description
1 polymer ?
#
loop_
_entity_poly.entity_id
_entity_poly.type
_entity_poly.pdbx_seq_one_letter_code
_entity_poly.pdbx_strand_id
1 'polypeptide(L)'
;HNPSQVKLADQLVKGDNCAESVIFCNSGTESTMYAVRVARAFSGKPKLGVFDGFYHGAHDYGIGAADPNSPRDAPVYRPIGAGVLPAIVANQVMLPYRSRAAFDLIRQHKDDLAMVMIEGVQSSNPHEKHELTAYLEELKSVCAEADVLFMMDEVITGFRLAYGGAQEYFGVQPDLATYGKVLGGGLPIGAVGGRADIMKLFNSMAMGDKKGIMSGGTFSGNPLTMAAGIAQTSFLDENRSE
;
A
#
# COMPACT_ATOMS: atom_id res chain seq x y z
N HIS A 1 -2.38 -13.77 -19.37
CA HIS A 1 -2.38 -12.29 -19.46
C HIS A 1 -2.95 -11.86 -20.83
N ASN A 2 -3.70 -10.76 -20.84
CA ASN A 2 -4.20 -10.19 -22.10
C ASN A 2 -3.43 -8.90 -22.45
N PRO A 3 -3.41 -8.46 -23.74
CA PRO A 3 -2.64 -7.28 -24.17
C PRO A 3 -3.00 -5.99 -23.42
N SER A 4 -4.26 -5.79 -23.07
CA SER A 4 -4.71 -4.61 -22.33
C SER A 4 -4.13 -4.57 -20.91
N GLN A 5 -3.96 -5.73 -20.28
CA GLN A 5 -3.35 -5.84 -18.95
C GLN A 5 -1.88 -5.38 -18.98
N VAL A 6 -1.13 -5.80 -20.01
CA VAL A 6 0.26 -5.37 -20.20
C VAL A 6 0.32 -3.86 -20.42
N LYS A 7 -0.54 -3.34 -21.31
CA LYS A 7 -0.57 -1.90 -21.62
C LYS A 7 -0.90 -1.04 -20.38
N LEU A 8 -1.86 -1.44 -19.55
CA LEU A 8 -2.19 -0.69 -18.34
C LEU A 8 -1.04 -0.77 -17.30
N ALA A 9 -0.37 -1.92 -17.19
CA ALA A 9 0.82 -2.05 -16.34
C ALA A 9 1.94 -1.11 -16.80
N ASP A 10 2.22 -1.03 -18.11
CA ASP A 10 3.20 -0.12 -18.69
C ASP A 10 2.86 1.36 -18.39
N GLN A 11 1.58 1.72 -18.45
CA GLN A 11 1.16 3.08 -18.11
C GLN A 11 1.35 3.40 -16.63
N LEU A 12 1.09 2.44 -15.74
CA LEU A 12 1.30 2.63 -14.30
C LEU A 12 2.79 2.76 -13.97
N VAL A 13 3.64 1.90 -14.56
CA VAL A 13 5.09 1.91 -14.35
C VAL A 13 5.77 3.18 -14.90
N LYS A 14 5.17 3.85 -15.89
CA LYS A 14 5.68 5.13 -16.45
C LYS A 14 5.53 6.33 -15.51
N GLY A 15 4.73 6.23 -14.46
CA GLY A 15 4.63 7.27 -13.44
C GLY A 15 5.93 7.40 -12.65
N ASP A 16 6.17 8.55 -12.05
CA ASP A 16 7.25 8.70 -11.06
C ASP A 16 6.83 8.06 -9.75
N ASN A 17 6.98 6.73 -9.68
CA ASN A 17 6.55 5.89 -8.56
C ASN A 17 7.45 4.65 -8.41
N CYS A 18 7.21 3.86 -7.36
CA CYS A 18 8.03 2.68 -7.03
C CYS A 18 7.72 1.42 -7.87
N ALA A 19 6.78 1.47 -8.79
CA ALA A 19 6.30 0.26 -9.49
C ALA A 19 7.24 -0.18 -10.60
N GLU A 20 8.15 -1.11 -10.31
CA GLU A 20 8.95 -1.82 -11.31
C GLU A 20 8.20 -3.04 -11.89
N SER A 21 7.23 -3.54 -11.15
CA SER A 21 6.33 -4.63 -11.54
C SER A 21 4.97 -4.46 -10.89
N VAL A 22 3.92 -4.96 -11.55
CA VAL A 22 2.51 -4.76 -11.15
C VAL A 22 1.74 -6.06 -11.25
N ILE A 23 0.87 -6.33 -10.27
CA ILE A 23 -0.23 -7.29 -10.39
C ILE A 23 -1.56 -6.56 -10.28
N PHE A 24 -2.58 -7.06 -10.98
CA PHE A 24 -3.95 -6.55 -10.90
C PHE A 24 -4.85 -7.48 -10.08
N CYS A 25 -5.80 -6.88 -9.38
CA CYS A 25 -6.90 -7.53 -8.66
C CYS A 25 -8.19 -6.72 -8.84
N ASN A 26 -9.22 -6.95 -8.04
CA ASN A 26 -10.55 -6.38 -8.32
C ASN A 26 -10.93 -5.21 -7.42
N SER A 27 -10.17 -4.95 -6.38
CA SER A 27 -10.45 -3.87 -5.43
C SER A 27 -9.20 -3.40 -4.68
N GLY A 28 -9.27 -2.18 -4.10
CA GLY A 28 -8.25 -1.70 -3.19
C GLY A 28 -8.08 -2.58 -1.94
N THR A 29 -9.17 -3.19 -1.46
CA THR A 29 -9.10 -4.19 -0.36
C THR A 29 -8.26 -5.40 -0.72
N GLU A 30 -8.44 -5.95 -1.94
CA GLU A 30 -7.58 -7.05 -2.41
C GLU A 30 -6.14 -6.60 -2.59
N SER A 31 -5.90 -5.39 -3.11
CA SER A 31 -4.54 -4.90 -3.31
C SER A 31 -3.78 -4.77 -1.98
N THR A 32 -4.38 -4.19 -0.96
CA THR A 32 -3.74 -4.08 0.37
C THR A 32 -3.58 -5.44 1.05
N MET A 33 -4.55 -6.36 0.89
CA MET A 33 -4.41 -7.75 1.34
C MET A 33 -3.22 -8.46 0.68
N TYR A 34 -3.02 -8.28 -0.64
CA TYR A 34 -1.87 -8.85 -1.33
C TYR A 34 -0.55 -8.18 -0.93
N ALA A 35 -0.53 -6.86 -0.72
CA ALA A 35 0.64 -6.16 -0.20
C ALA A 35 1.07 -6.70 1.17
N VAL A 36 0.13 -6.92 2.09
CA VAL A 36 0.38 -7.57 3.39
C VAL A 36 0.98 -8.96 3.21
N ARG A 37 0.41 -9.76 2.31
CA ARG A 37 0.87 -11.14 2.08
C ARG A 37 2.28 -11.18 1.50
N VAL A 38 2.58 -10.34 0.51
CA VAL A 38 3.91 -10.32 -0.10
C VAL A 38 4.96 -9.76 0.85
N ALA A 39 4.64 -8.75 1.66
CA ALA A 39 5.54 -8.20 2.65
C ALA A 39 5.97 -9.24 3.69
N ARG A 40 5.01 -10.03 4.20
CA ARG A 40 5.30 -11.14 5.13
C ARG A 40 6.11 -12.26 4.48
N ALA A 41 5.80 -12.62 3.24
CA ALA A 41 6.55 -13.65 2.51
C ALA A 41 7.99 -13.23 2.21
N PHE A 42 8.20 -11.94 1.92
CA PHE A 42 9.52 -11.37 1.63
C PHE A 42 10.37 -11.26 2.89
N SER A 43 9.84 -10.64 3.95
CA SER A 43 10.58 -10.36 5.19
C SER A 43 10.67 -11.57 6.14
N GLY A 44 9.71 -12.49 6.09
CA GLY A 44 9.54 -13.55 7.08
C GLY A 44 8.99 -13.07 8.43
N LYS A 45 8.64 -11.80 8.56
CA LYS A 45 8.17 -11.16 9.79
C LYS A 45 6.63 -11.13 9.82
N PRO A 46 5.96 -11.29 10.98
CA PRO A 46 4.50 -11.43 11.04
C PRO A 46 3.72 -10.13 11.20
N LYS A 47 4.30 -9.09 11.84
CA LYS A 47 3.57 -7.88 12.24
C LYS A 47 3.48 -6.83 11.15
N LEU A 48 2.47 -5.97 11.28
CA LEU A 48 2.22 -4.81 10.41
C LEU A 48 2.10 -3.55 11.26
N GLY A 49 2.75 -2.48 10.82
CA GLY A 49 2.58 -1.14 11.35
C GLY A 49 1.49 -0.41 10.59
N VAL A 50 0.48 0.08 11.31
CA VAL A 50 -0.63 0.85 10.76
C VAL A 50 -0.83 2.12 11.58
N PHE A 51 -1.17 3.21 10.92
CA PHE A 51 -1.39 4.49 11.61
C PHE A 51 -2.85 4.64 12.04
N ASP A 52 -3.05 5.28 13.20
CA ASP A 52 -4.38 5.62 13.68
C ASP A 52 -5.09 6.60 12.74
N GLY A 53 -6.37 6.34 12.47
CA GLY A 53 -7.20 7.16 11.61
C GLY A 53 -7.05 6.89 10.11
N PHE A 54 -6.34 5.82 9.71
CA PHE A 54 -6.22 5.39 8.30
C PHE A 54 -7.09 4.17 8.00
N TYR A 55 -7.41 3.99 6.72
CA TYR A 55 -8.22 2.88 6.22
C TYR A 55 -7.52 2.19 5.06
N HIS A 56 -7.22 0.90 5.23
CA HIS A 56 -6.51 0.11 4.23
C HIS A 56 -7.32 -1.08 3.67
N GLY A 57 -8.62 -0.90 3.55
CA GLY A 57 -9.52 -1.91 3.00
C GLY A 57 -10.27 -2.71 4.06
N ALA A 58 -11.30 -3.45 3.64
CA ALA A 58 -12.24 -4.17 4.50
C ALA A 58 -11.80 -5.58 4.88
N HIS A 59 -10.49 -5.89 4.78
CA HIS A 59 -9.95 -7.14 5.31
C HIS A 59 -9.43 -6.94 6.75
N ASP A 60 -9.27 -8.02 7.49
CA ASP A 60 -8.98 -8.02 8.93
C ASP A 60 -7.74 -7.21 9.36
N TYR A 61 -6.76 -7.02 8.47
CA TYR A 61 -5.56 -6.21 8.72
C TYR A 61 -5.71 -4.75 8.30
N GLY A 62 -6.77 -4.39 7.58
CA GLY A 62 -6.99 -3.05 7.02
C GLY A 62 -7.89 -2.15 7.87
N ILE A 63 -8.53 -2.70 8.92
CA ILE A 63 -9.54 -2.01 9.71
C ILE A 63 -9.17 -2.01 11.18
N GLY A 64 -8.63 -0.89 11.66
CA GLY A 64 -8.30 -0.73 13.06
C GLY A 64 -8.17 0.72 13.48
N ALA A 65 -8.20 0.96 14.76
CA ALA A 65 -8.00 2.25 15.38
C ALA A 65 -7.21 2.10 16.68
N ALA A 66 -6.69 3.19 17.21
CA ALA A 66 -6.13 3.21 18.54
C ALA A 66 -7.23 3.00 19.59
N ASP A 67 -6.92 2.23 20.63
CA ASP A 67 -7.77 2.18 21.82
C ASP A 67 -7.73 3.57 22.52
N PRO A 68 -8.88 4.22 22.73
CA PRO A 68 -8.93 5.56 23.33
C PRO A 68 -8.37 5.63 24.76
N ASN A 69 -8.24 4.48 25.42
CA ASN A 69 -7.68 4.38 26.77
C ASN A 69 -6.16 4.09 26.76
N SER A 70 -5.56 3.88 25.59
CA SER A 70 -4.11 3.65 25.48
C SER A 70 -3.32 4.97 25.48
N PRO A 71 -2.02 4.93 25.88
CA PRO A 71 -1.17 6.11 25.80
C PRO A 71 -1.05 6.62 24.35
N ARG A 72 -1.03 7.95 24.16
CA ARG A 72 -0.93 8.55 22.82
C ARG A 72 0.36 8.19 22.09
N ASP A 73 1.47 8.06 22.82
CA ASP A 73 2.78 7.73 22.27
C ASP A 73 3.03 6.23 22.09
N ALA A 74 2.15 5.39 22.68
CA ALA A 74 2.18 3.94 22.54
C ALA A 74 0.74 3.40 22.39
N PRO A 75 0.04 3.75 21.32
CA PRO A 75 -1.34 3.36 21.15
C PRO A 75 -1.46 1.84 20.97
N VAL A 76 -2.53 1.27 21.51
CA VAL A 76 -2.86 -0.15 21.38
C VAL A 76 -3.84 -0.31 20.23
N TYR A 77 -3.56 -1.24 19.32
CA TYR A 77 -4.45 -1.55 18.21
C TYR A 77 -5.77 -2.16 18.71
N ARG A 78 -6.85 -1.67 18.21
CA ARG A 78 -8.21 -2.16 18.41
C ARG A 78 -8.90 -2.32 17.05
N PRO A 79 -9.53 -3.49 16.72
CA PRO A 79 -10.30 -3.62 15.49
C PRO A 79 -11.55 -2.73 15.53
N ILE A 80 -11.95 -2.20 14.39
CA ILE A 80 -13.23 -1.50 14.21
C ILE A 80 -14.27 -2.55 13.82
N GLY A 81 -15.14 -2.90 14.76
CA GLY A 81 -16.19 -3.90 14.55
C GLY A 81 -15.82 -5.29 15.07
N ALA A 82 -16.81 -6.19 15.01
CA ALA A 82 -16.69 -7.58 15.47
C ALA A 82 -16.17 -8.50 14.36
N GLY A 83 -15.69 -9.69 14.76
CA GLY A 83 -15.31 -10.76 13.83
C GLY A 83 -13.82 -10.88 13.55
N VAL A 84 -13.00 -9.92 13.93
CA VAL A 84 -11.54 -9.98 13.80
C VAL A 84 -10.95 -10.89 14.88
N LEU A 85 -10.13 -11.86 14.47
CA LEU A 85 -9.54 -12.83 15.38
C LEU A 85 -8.45 -12.19 16.28
N PRO A 86 -8.31 -12.62 17.56
CA PRO A 86 -7.24 -12.15 18.44
C PRO A 86 -5.82 -12.29 17.85
N ALA A 87 -5.58 -13.34 17.08
CA ALA A 87 -4.30 -13.55 16.40
C ALA A 87 -3.98 -12.46 15.36
N ILE A 88 -5.00 -11.87 14.73
CA ILE A 88 -4.83 -10.74 13.82
C ILE A 88 -4.44 -9.49 14.61
N VAL A 89 -5.16 -9.20 15.70
CA VAL A 89 -4.89 -8.07 16.60
C VAL A 89 -3.45 -8.12 17.14
N ALA A 90 -3.01 -9.29 17.58
CA ALA A 90 -1.65 -9.49 18.12
C ALA A 90 -0.52 -9.23 17.09
N ASN A 91 -0.86 -9.25 15.79
CA ASN A 91 0.07 -8.98 14.70
C ASN A 91 -0.07 -7.56 14.12
N GLN A 92 -0.66 -6.63 14.87
CA GLN A 92 -0.74 -5.21 14.51
C GLN A 92 0.07 -4.36 15.49
N VAL A 93 0.80 -3.40 14.97
CA VAL A 93 1.45 -2.33 15.72
C VAL A 93 0.76 -1.03 15.34
N MET A 94 0.04 -0.44 16.28
CA MET A 94 -0.58 0.86 16.06
C MET A 94 0.46 1.95 16.22
N LEU A 95 0.56 2.81 15.22
CA LEU A 95 1.52 3.91 15.16
C LEU A 95 0.78 5.25 15.33
N PRO A 96 1.26 6.15 16.19
CA PRO A 96 0.68 7.49 16.30
C PRO A 96 1.08 8.33 15.08
N TYR A 97 0.08 8.83 14.32
CA TYR A 97 0.33 9.60 13.13
C TYR A 97 1.01 10.94 13.43
N ARG A 98 2.01 11.32 12.63
CA ARG A 98 2.81 12.56 12.77
C ARG A 98 3.48 12.73 14.14
N SER A 99 3.81 11.63 14.79
CA SER A 99 4.55 11.62 16.06
C SER A 99 5.90 10.93 15.90
N ARG A 100 6.93 11.46 16.55
CA ARG A 100 8.25 10.80 16.62
C ARG A 100 8.19 9.45 17.33
N ALA A 101 7.22 9.26 18.23
CA ALA A 101 6.99 7.98 18.89
C ALA A 101 6.68 6.84 17.87
N ALA A 102 6.12 7.14 16.70
CA ALA A 102 5.95 6.16 15.64
C ALA A 102 7.30 5.57 15.19
N PHE A 103 8.33 6.40 15.06
CA PHE A 103 9.68 5.97 14.65
C PHE A 103 10.35 5.10 15.71
N ASP A 104 10.15 5.43 16.99
CA ASP A 104 10.66 4.63 18.10
C ASP A 104 9.97 3.27 18.19
N LEU A 105 8.66 3.21 17.96
CA LEU A 105 7.89 1.96 17.87
C LEU A 105 8.33 1.10 16.68
N ILE A 106 8.61 1.68 15.52
CA ILE A 106 9.17 0.94 14.37
C ILE A 106 10.51 0.30 14.72
N ARG A 107 11.43 1.05 15.34
CA ARG A 107 12.72 0.53 15.79
C ARG A 107 12.59 -0.55 16.85
N GLN A 108 11.65 -0.38 17.80
CA GLN A 108 11.36 -1.35 18.85
C GLN A 108 10.86 -2.69 18.27
N HIS A 109 10.07 -2.65 17.21
CA HIS A 109 9.46 -3.83 16.58
C HIS A 109 10.23 -4.33 15.34
N LYS A 110 11.42 -3.83 15.05
CA LYS A 110 12.17 -4.13 13.82
C LYS A 110 12.32 -5.62 13.53
N ASP A 111 12.43 -6.47 14.57
CA ASP A 111 12.69 -7.90 14.40
C ASP A 111 11.44 -8.70 14.01
N ASP A 112 10.24 -8.18 14.23
CA ASP A 112 8.97 -8.84 13.94
C ASP A 112 8.01 -8.01 13.04
N LEU A 113 8.38 -6.77 12.68
CA LEU A 113 7.61 -5.88 11.82
C LEU A 113 7.96 -6.09 10.35
N ALA A 114 7.02 -6.59 9.57
CA ALA A 114 7.19 -6.86 8.14
C ALA A 114 7.13 -5.58 7.31
N MET A 115 6.18 -4.71 7.64
CA MET A 115 5.85 -3.55 6.82
C MET A 115 5.13 -2.49 7.63
N VAL A 116 5.36 -1.23 7.29
CA VAL A 116 4.55 -0.09 7.70
C VAL A 116 3.70 0.38 6.52
N MET A 117 2.39 0.54 6.75
CA MET A 117 1.42 1.04 5.76
C MET A 117 0.95 2.44 6.12
N ILE A 118 0.91 3.35 5.13
CA ILE A 118 0.37 4.71 5.27
C ILE A 118 -0.35 5.14 3.99
N GLU A 119 -1.42 5.91 4.08
CA GLU A 119 -1.92 6.70 2.95
C GLU A 119 -0.99 7.91 2.75
N GLY A 120 -0.68 8.29 1.52
CA GLY A 120 0.17 9.44 1.24
C GLY A 120 -0.38 10.76 1.83
N VAL A 121 -1.70 10.88 1.85
CA VAL A 121 -2.43 11.95 2.55
C VAL A 121 -3.58 11.31 3.31
N GLN A 122 -3.69 11.60 4.60
CA GLN A 122 -4.86 11.19 5.36
C GLN A 122 -6.10 11.88 4.80
N SER A 123 -7.00 11.12 4.19
CA SER A 123 -8.15 11.64 3.45
C SER A 123 -9.12 12.45 4.33
N SER A 124 -9.17 12.14 5.63
CA SER A 124 -10.01 12.82 6.62
C SER A 124 -9.37 14.09 7.23
N ASN A 125 -8.06 14.26 7.10
CA ASN A 125 -7.33 15.36 7.74
C ASN A 125 -6.08 15.74 6.93
N PRO A 126 -6.24 16.45 5.79
CA PRO A 126 -5.11 16.89 4.97
C PRO A 126 -4.24 17.92 5.70
N HIS A 127 -2.94 17.88 5.44
CA HIS A 127 -1.93 18.77 6.03
C HIS A 127 -1.14 19.51 4.97
N GLU A 128 -0.35 20.51 5.40
CA GLU A 128 0.55 21.24 4.54
C GLU A 128 1.60 20.31 3.89
N LYS A 129 1.84 20.54 2.59
CA LYS A 129 2.70 19.66 1.78
C LYS A 129 4.11 19.50 2.38
N HIS A 130 4.75 20.59 2.78
CA HIS A 130 6.12 20.56 3.28
C HIS A 130 6.29 19.80 4.59
N GLU A 131 5.33 19.90 5.52
CA GLU A 131 5.34 19.15 6.77
C GLU A 131 5.18 17.66 6.54
N LEU A 132 4.29 17.29 5.61
CA LEU A 132 4.01 15.90 5.30
C LEU A 132 5.15 15.27 4.50
N THR A 133 5.79 16.02 3.60
CA THR A 133 6.99 15.55 2.88
C THR A 133 8.10 15.17 3.85
N ALA A 134 8.47 16.09 4.77
CA ALA A 134 9.52 15.82 5.74
C ALA A 134 9.22 14.60 6.62
N TYR A 135 7.96 14.44 7.04
CA TYR A 135 7.53 13.27 7.82
C TYR A 135 7.65 11.96 7.03
N LEU A 136 7.23 11.94 5.76
CA LEU A 136 7.30 10.76 4.90
C LEU A 136 8.74 10.37 4.55
N GLU A 137 9.63 11.36 4.34
CA GLU A 137 11.05 11.14 4.13
C GLU A 137 11.71 10.50 5.37
N GLU A 138 11.44 11.04 6.56
CA GLU A 138 11.95 10.47 7.82
C GLU A 138 11.37 9.07 8.06
N LEU A 139 10.07 8.85 7.82
CA LEU A 139 9.42 7.54 7.95
C LEU A 139 10.08 6.50 7.04
N LYS A 140 10.33 6.85 5.77
CA LYS A 140 11.03 5.99 4.82
C LYS A 140 12.44 5.63 5.32
N SER A 141 13.20 6.62 5.82
CA SER A 141 14.54 6.42 6.36
C SER A 141 14.53 5.46 7.56
N VAL A 142 13.62 5.67 8.51
CA VAL A 142 13.47 4.82 9.70
C VAL A 142 13.08 3.40 9.33
N CYS A 143 12.18 3.21 8.37
CA CYS A 143 11.82 1.88 7.89
C CYS A 143 13.03 1.18 7.27
N ALA A 144 13.81 1.86 6.44
CA ALA A 144 15.03 1.32 5.83
C ALA A 144 16.09 0.95 6.88
N GLU A 145 16.34 1.79 7.87
CA GLU A 145 17.26 1.52 8.99
C GLU A 145 16.84 0.29 9.81
N ALA A 146 15.53 0.07 9.96
CA ALA A 146 14.96 -1.02 10.73
C ALA A 146 14.78 -2.33 9.93
N ASP A 147 15.13 -2.37 8.65
CA ASP A 147 14.82 -3.49 7.73
C ASP A 147 13.32 -3.84 7.75
N VAL A 148 12.49 -2.81 7.64
CA VAL A 148 11.02 -2.87 7.58
C VAL A 148 10.58 -2.30 6.24
N LEU A 149 9.70 -2.98 5.51
CA LEU A 149 9.19 -2.46 4.25
C LEU A 149 8.30 -1.23 4.48
N PHE A 150 8.49 -0.21 3.65
CA PHE A 150 7.62 0.96 3.61
C PHE A 150 6.63 0.85 2.47
N MET A 151 5.34 0.92 2.77
CA MET A 151 4.27 0.82 1.78
C MET A 151 3.38 2.05 1.81
N MET A 152 3.10 2.60 0.64
CA MET A 152 2.15 3.70 0.46
C MET A 152 0.85 3.21 -0.16
N ASP A 153 -0.26 3.44 0.52
CA ASP A 153 -1.59 3.15 0.00
C ASP A 153 -2.07 4.30 -0.88
N GLU A 154 -2.00 4.09 -2.19
CA GLU A 154 -2.39 5.04 -3.23
C GLU A 154 -3.80 4.78 -3.79
N VAL A 155 -4.60 3.98 -3.11
CA VAL A 155 -5.96 3.68 -3.56
C VAL A 155 -6.81 4.96 -3.69
N ILE A 156 -6.57 5.97 -2.85
CA ILE A 156 -7.20 7.30 -2.96
C ILE A 156 -6.32 8.28 -3.72
N THR A 157 -5.04 8.36 -3.39
CA THR A 157 -4.12 9.40 -3.84
C THR A 157 -3.56 9.17 -5.24
N GLY A 158 -3.47 7.92 -5.67
CA GLY A 158 -2.97 7.55 -6.99
C GLY A 158 -3.76 8.21 -8.11
N PHE A 159 -3.06 8.85 -9.04
CA PHE A 159 -3.62 9.64 -10.15
C PHE A 159 -4.48 10.84 -9.74
N ARG A 160 -4.43 11.27 -8.47
CA ARG A 160 -5.19 12.45 -7.98
C ARG A 160 -4.29 13.63 -7.62
N LEU A 161 -3.18 13.39 -6.95
CA LEU A 161 -2.25 14.44 -6.55
C LEU A 161 -1.24 14.73 -7.66
N ALA A 162 -0.84 13.71 -8.37
CA ALA A 162 -0.02 13.73 -9.56
C ALA A 162 -0.30 12.44 -10.35
N TYR A 163 0.28 12.27 -11.54
CA TYR A 163 0.12 11.05 -12.32
C TYR A 163 0.72 9.83 -11.58
N GLY A 164 1.89 9.98 -10.98
CA GLY A 164 2.52 8.97 -10.10
C GLY A 164 1.96 8.93 -8.68
N GLY A 165 0.90 9.71 -8.38
CA GLY A 165 0.25 9.71 -7.06
C GLY A 165 0.95 10.57 -6.02
N ALA A 166 0.77 10.20 -4.74
CA ALA A 166 1.42 10.86 -3.61
C ALA A 166 2.94 10.69 -3.65
N GLN A 167 3.44 9.59 -4.20
CA GLN A 167 4.86 9.32 -4.37
C GLN A 167 5.53 10.42 -5.20
N GLU A 168 5.00 10.73 -6.38
CA GLU A 168 5.46 11.82 -7.24
C GLU A 168 5.25 13.18 -6.57
N TYR A 169 4.06 13.40 -5.99
CA TYR A 169 3.72 14.67 -5.36
C TYR A 169 4.65 15.06 -4.21
N PHE A 170 5.05 14.10 -3.38
CA PHE A 170 5.96 14.32 -2.25
C PHE A 170 7.43 14.01 -2.57
N GLY A 171 7.74 13.38 -3.70
CA GLY A 171 9.09 12.93 -4.03
C GLY A 171 9.58 11.77 -3.14
N VAL A 172 8.67 10.98 -2.58
CA VAL A 172 8.99 9.88 -1.64
C VAL A 172 8.49 8.55 -2.19
N GLN A 173 9.40 7.71 -2.65
CA GLN A 173 9.06 6.39 -3.20
C GLN A 173 9.13 5.30 -2.11
N PRO A 174 8.04 4.55 -1.86
CA PRO A 174 8.03 3.39 -0.97
C PRO A 174 8.62 2.13 -1.63
N ASP A 175 8.67 1.02 -0.90
CA ASP A 175 9.02 -0.30 -1.45
C ASP A 175 7.85 -0.95 -2.20
N LEU A 176 6.62 -0.68 -1.74
CA LEU A 176 5.36 -1.17 -2.31
C LEU A 176 4.33 -0.04 -2.33
N ALA A 177 3.45 -0.08 -3.34
CA ALA A 177 2.27 0.77 -3.39
C ALA A 177 1.04 0.00 -3.83
N THR A 178 -0.14 0.41 -3.34
CA THR A 178 -1.42 -0.15 -3.75
C THR A 178 -2.25 0.89 -4.47
N TYR A 179 -2.97 0.47 -5.50
CA TYR A 179 -3.76 1.35 -6.36
C TYR A 179 -5.19 0.82 -6.51
N GLY A 180 -6.11 1.70 -6.89
CA GLY A 180 -7.49 1.38 -7.15
C GLY A 180 -8.26 2.57 -7.71
N LYS A 181 -9.56 2.62 -7.49
CA LYS A 181 -10.44 3.77 -7.82
C LYS A 181 -10.18 4.38 -9.21
N VAL A 182 -9.45 5.51 -9.28
CA VAL A 182 -9.17 6.26 -10.51
C VAL A 182 -8.53 5.38 -11.58
N LEU A 183 -7.60 4.49 -11.19
CA LEU A 183 -6.95 3.55 -12.10
C LEU A 183 -7.92 2.73 -12.96
N GLY A 184 -9.12 2.46 -12.47
CA GLY A 184 -10.14 1.64 -13.17
C GLY A 184 -11.03 2.38 -14.15
N GLY A 185 -10.92 3.71 -14.26
CA GLY A 185 -11.79 4.48 -15.15
C GLY A 185 -13.28 4.30 -14.86
N GLY A 186 -13.65 4.13 -13.58
CA GLY A 186 -15.02 3.89 -13.11
C GLY A 186 -15.40 2.41 -12.93
N LEU A 187 -14.52 1.47 -13.28
CA LEU A 187 -14.75 0.04 -13.10
C LEU A 187 -13.95 -0.53 -11.91
N PRO A 188 -14.37 -1.69 -11.34
CA PRO A 188 -13.70 -2.31 -10.21
C PRO A 188 -12.26 -2.73 -10.54
N ILE A 189 -11.30 -2.26 -9.77
CA ILE A 189 -9.88 -2.57 -9.91
C ILE A 189 -9.14 -2.40 -8.58
N GLY A 190 -8.09 -3.16 -8.42
CA GLY A 190 -6.97 -2.92 -7.53
C GLY A 190 -5.68 -3.32 -8.23
N ALA A 191 -4.58 -2.77 -7.77
CA ALA A 191 -3.26 -3.19 -8.19
C ALA A 191 -2.25 -3.08 -7.05
N VAL A 192 -1.24 -3.93 -7.08
CA VAL A 192 -0.04 -3.80 -6.25
C VAL A 192 1.12 -3.59 -7.19
N GLY A 193 1.88 -2.54 -6.94
CA GLY A 193 3.14 -2.25 -7.61
C GLY A 193 4.26 -2.12 -6.60
N GLY A 194 5.50 -2.30 -7.04
CA GLY A 194 6.64 -2.12 -6.17
C GLY A 194 7.93 -2.66 -6.75
N ARG A 195 8.94 -2.74 -5.93
CA ARG A 195 10.27 -3.24 -6.25
C ARG A 195 10.22 -4.64 -6.85
N ALA A 196 10.97 -4.86 -7.92
CA ALA A 196 10.98 -6.14 -8.65
C ALA A 196 11.39 -7.34 -7.78
N ASP A 197 12.30 -7.14 -6.81
CA ASP A 197 12.77 -8.20 -5.90
C ASP A 197 11.68 -8.68 -4.93
N ILE A 198 10.72 -7.83 -4.59
CA ILE A 198 9.53 -8.16 -3.79
C ILE A 198 8.46 -8.77 -4.70
N MET A 199 8.15 -8.10 -5.79
CA MET A 199 7.04 -8.45 -6.69
C MET A 199 7.23 -9.78 -7.42
N LYS A 200 8.47 -10.26 -7.59
CA LYS A 200 8.74 -11.60 -8.16
C LYS A 200 8.10 -12.74 -7.36
N LEU A 201 7.76 -12.54 -6.08
CA LEU A 201 7.07 -13.53 -5.25
C LEU A 201 5.64 -13.83 -5.71
N PHE A 202 5.04 -12.93 -6.51
CA PHE A 202 3.74 -13.18 -7.16
C PHE A 202 3.84 -14.10 -8.38
N ASN A 203 5.04 -14.46 -8.82
CA ASN A 203 5.21 -15.37 -9.94
C ASN A 203 4.95 -16.82 -9.48
N SER A 204 3.91 -17.44 -10.02
CA SER A 204 3.53 -18.82 -9.68
C SER A 204 4.63 -19.86 -9.99
N MET A 205 5.55 -19.57 -10.90
CA MET A 205 6.70 -20.43 -11.20
C MET A 205 7.76 -20.40 -10.08
N ALA A 206 7.79 -19.37 -9.24
CA ALA A 206 8.62 -19.30 -8.04
C ALA A 206 8.07 -20.14 -6.87
N MET A 207 6.89 -20.74 -6.99
CA MET A 207 6.27 -21.60 -5.97
C MET A 207 7.10 -22.85 -5.64
N GLY A 208 8.04 -23.24 -6.49
CA GLY A 208 8.99 -24.31 -6.18
C GLY A 208 9.87 -24.03 -4.96
N ASP A 209 10.08 -22.75 -4.61
CA ASP A 209 10.94 -22.31 -3.50
C ASP A 209 10.20 -22.12 -2.16
N LYS A 210 8.93 -22.51 -2.04
CA LYS A 210 8.07 -22.29 -0.85
C LYS A 210 7.87 -20.82 -0.43
N LYS A 211 8.46 -19.86 -1.10
CA LYS A 211 8.34 -18.42 -0.82
C LYS A 211 7.34 -17.70 -1.73
N GLY A 212 6.97 -18.30 -2.86
CA GLY A 212 6.00 -17.72 -3.78
C GLY A 212 4.62 -17.57 -3.13
N ILE A 213 3.93 -16.49 -3.42
CA ILE A 213 2.56 -16.28 -2.95
C ILE A 213 1.56 -16.49 -4.08
N MET A 214 0.43 -17.07 -3.73
CA MET A 214 -0.67 -17.21 -4.67
C MET A 214 -1.47 -15.91 -4.73
N SER A 215 -1.63 -15.37 -5.93
CA SER A 215 -2.58 -14.32 -6.25
C SER A 215 -3.53 -14.83 -7.31
N GLY A 216 -4.79 -14.43 -7.24
CA GLY A 216 -5.77 -14.85 -8.21
C GLY A 216 -7.17 -14.30 -7.88
N GLY A 217 -7.95 -14.17 -8.92
CA GLY A 217 -9.35 -13.77 -8.87
C GLY A 217 -9.90 -13.85 -10.29
N THR A 218 -11.09 -14.40 -10.45
CA THR A 218 -11.67 -14.66 -11.78
C THR A 218 -11.69 -13.42 -12.68
N PHE A 219 -11.92 -12.25 -12.09
CA PHE A 219 -12.01 -10.99 -12.84
C PHE A 219 -10.74 -10.14 -12.76
N SER A 220 -9.69 -10.63 -12.12
CA SER A 220 -8.41 -9.89 -12.03
C SER A 220 -7.81 -9.67 -13.41
N GLY A 221 -7.57 -8.41 -13.78
CA GLY A 221 -7.05 -8.06 -15.09
C GLY A 221 -8.01 -8.29 -16.25
N ASN A 222 -9.34 -8.27 -16.01
CA ASN A 222 -10.32 -8.47 -17.07
C ASN A 222 -10.22 -7.38 -18.17
N PRO A 223 -10.44 -7.74 -19.46
CA PRO A 223 -10.20 -6.82 -20.56
C PRO A 223 -11.03 -5.54 -20.52
N LEU A 224 -12.25 -5.58 -19.99
CA LEU A 224 -13.12 -4.40 -19.93
C LEU A 224 -12.56 -3.36 -18.97
N THR A 225 -12.23 -3.76 -17.74
CA THR A 225 -11.62 -2.88 -16.75
C THR A 225 -10.24 -2.38 -17.20
N MET A 226 -9.44 -3.24 -17.83
CA MET A 226 -8.14 -2.83 -18.38
C MET A 226 -8.29 -1.77 -19.46
N ALA A 227 -9.28 -1.90 -20.37
CA ALA A 227 -9.55 -0.92 -21.41
C ALA A 227 -10.01 0.43 -20.82
N ALA A 228 -10.90 0.41 -19.82
CA ALA A 228 -11.33 1.61 -19.13
C ALA A 228 -10.17 2.30 -18.38
N GLY A 229 -9.33 1.52 -17.70
CA GLY A 229 -8.13 2.02 -17.02
C GLY A 229 -7.14 2.65 -18.00
N ILE A 230 -6.89 2.03 -19.15
CA ILE A 230 -6.05 2.59 -20.22
C ILE A 230 -6.59 3.93 -20.70
N ALA A 231 -7.89 4.03 -20.98
CA ALA A 231 -8.50 5.28 -21.42
C ALA A 231 -8.34 6.38 -20.37
N GLN A 232 -8.61 6.07 -19.10
CA GLN A 232 -8.48 7.01 -17.98
C GLN A 232 -7.03 7.47 -17.79
N THR A 233 -6.08 6.55 -17.73
CA THR A 233 -4.67 6.90 -17.51
C THR A 233 -4.05 7.62 -18.69
N SER A 234 -4.44 7.29 -19.94
CA SER A 234 -4.03 8.05 -21.13
C SER A 234 -4.54 9.50 -21.08
N PHE A 235 -5.82 9.69 -20.73
CA PHE A 235 -6.39 11.04 -20.57
C PHE A 235 -5.63 11.86 -19.54
N LEU A 236 -5.32 11.26 -18.38
CA LEU A 236 -4.57 11.93 -17.33
C LEU A 236 -3.11 12.23 -17.72
N ASP A 237 -2.48 11.35 -18.50
CA ASP A 237 -1.12 11.55 -18.99
C ASP A 237 -1.03 12.72 -19.98
N GLU A 238 -2.02 12.84 -20.88
CA GLU A 238 -2.13 13.94 -21.86
C GLU A 238 -2.43 15.29 -21.18
N ASN A 239 -3.04 15.29 -20.00
CA ASN A 239 -3.51 16.50 -19.29
C ASN A 239 -2.78 16.73 -17.94
N ARG A 240 -1.52 16.26 -17.80
CA ARG A 240 -0.74 16.38 -16.54
C ARG A 240 -0.52 17.82 -16.06
N SER A 241 -0.66 18.80 -16.95
CA SER A 241 -0.41 20.22 -16.65
C SER A 241 -1.69 21.00 -16.26
N GLU A 242 -2.85 20.37 -16.30
CA GLU A 242 -4.12 20.92 -15.87
C GLU A 242 -4.47 20.52 -14.43
#